data_ab89827eb4a33a634f7a844c8c2e47cb
#
_entry.id   ab89827eb4a33a634f7a844c8c2e47cb
#
_cell.length_a   1.000
_cell.length_b   1.000
_cell.length_c   1.000
_cell.angle_alpha   90.00
_cell.angle_beta   90.00
_cell.angle_gamma   90.00
#
_symmetry.space_group_name_H-M   'P 1'
#
loop_
_entity.id
_entity.type
_entity.pdbx_description
1 polymer ?
#
loop_
_entity_poly.entity_id
_entity_poly.type
_entity_poly.pdbx_seq_one_letter_code
_entity_poly.pdbx_strand_id
1 'polypeptide(L)'
;MKKIILAFLTFALIFSVSENVYSDDHMGPSNLQIQLCKLNEGVAMDEYDSFVKDEYFKWAKKNDVEVFFARQTPLYPQNSFIRAGYDFVELLNTSHINAGKGWDKWLGTKSGQKLNEKWQKLASCAVKISAVVPNYLNEKALAEDKDRIVSWNWCSLNEGVSYEDLLEEHAKRASELEENPRGLIGWANVYPRIGMEEAPGDFAHIAVYPDVESAQIYQQDQSDGGWKSYRDYNENFASCMGDGFMIEKVLNDPNN
;
A
#
# COMPACT_ATOMS: atom_id res chain seq x y z
N MET A 1 23.83 -34.80 64.50
CA MET A 1 22.86 -33.93 63.82
C MET A 1 23.58 -33.30 62.65
N LYS A 2 23.40 -33.85 61.46
CA LYS A 2 24.02 -33.35 60.22
C LYS A 2 23.01 -32.44 59.53
N LYS A 3 23.38 -31.15 59.35
CA LYS A 3 22.59 -30.17 58.58
C LYS A 3 22.89 -30.36 57.09
N ILE A 4 21.88 -30.72 56.33
CA ILE A 4 21.92 -30.78 54.85
C ILE A 4 21.55 -29.40 54.35
N ILE A 5 22.50 -28.71 53.69
CA ILE A 5 22.28 -27.45 53.00
C ILE A 5 21.85 -27.81 51.60
N LEU A 6 20.59 -27.49 51.25
CA LEU A 6 20.03 -27.67 49.94
C LEU A 6 20.34 -26.41 49.12
N ALA A 7 21.25 -26.51 48.16
CA ALA A 7 21.55 -25.43 47.23
C ALA A 7 20.52 -25.44 46.07
N PHE A 8 19.67 -24.42 46.04
CA PHE A 8 18.82 -24.16 44.87
C PHE A 8 19.66 -23.52 43.76
N LEU A 9 19.94 -24.28 42.72
CA LEU A 9 20.45 -23.76 41.45
C LEU A 9 19.26 -23.17 40.67
N THR A 10 19.13 -21.85 40.66
CA THR A 10 18.26 -21.12 39.75
C THR A 10 18.91 -21.08 38.36
N PHE A 11 18.36 -21.87 37.45
CA PHE A 11 18.74 -21.87 36.04
C PHE A 11 18.02 -20.67 35.40
N ALA A 12 18.72 -19.54 35.28
CA ALA A 12 18.24 -18.40 34.51
C ALA A 12 18.36 -18.74 33.01
N LEU A 13 17.25 -19.11 32.39
CA LEU A 13 17.11 -19.17 30.93
C LEU A 13 17.17 -17.73 30.41
N ILE A 14 18.32 -17.33 29.91
CA ILE A 14 18.48 -16.12 29.12
C ILE A 14 17.88 -16.43 27.76
N PHE A 15 16.63 -16.04 27.55
CA PHE A 15 16.09 -15.90 26.20
C PHE A 15 16.81 -14.70 25.55
N SER A 16 17.82 -14.98 24.76
CA SER A 16 18.33 -14.04 23.79
C SER A 16 17.24 -13.88 22.72
N VAL A 17 16.41 -12.85 22.91
CA VAL A 17 15.62 -12.29 21.81
C VAL A 17 16.65 -11.73 20.86
N SER A 18 16.89 -12.40 19.73
CA SER A 18 17.58 -11.79 18.63
C SER A 18 16.70 -10.63 18.17
N GLU A 19 17.01 -9.43 18.62
CA GLU A 19 16.55 -8.22 17.96
C GLU A 19 17.10 -8.30 16.53
N ASN A 20 16.24 -8.66 15.59
CA ASN A 20 16.51 -8.40 14.19
C ASN A 20 16.63 -6.88 14.08
N VAL A 21 17.88 -6.41 14.04
CA VAL A 21 18.24 -5.05 13.67
C VAL A 21 17.86 -4.92 12.20
N TYR A 22 16.60 -4.61 11.93
CA TYR A 22 16.25 -3.96 10.69
C TYR A 22 16.97 -2.61 10.73
N SER A 23 17.92 -2.42 9.83
CA SER A 23 18.61 -1.15 9.69
C SER A 23 17.56 -0.05 9.49
N ASP A 24 17.69 1.03 10.24
CA ASP A 24 16.75 2.16 10.34
C ASP A 24 16.59 2.96 9.01
N ASP A 25 17.12 2.47 7.89
CA ASP A 25 17.11 3.15 6.60
C ASP A 25 16.01 2.67 5.61
N HIS A 26 15.19 1.69 5.99
CA HIS A 26 14.06 1.28 5.16
C HIS A 26 12.76 1.42 5.95
N MET A 27 11.81 2.17 5.41
CA MET A 27 10.46 2.25 5.98
C MET A 27 9.90 0.83 6.12
N GLY A 28 9.74 0.37 7.36
CA GLY A 28 9.17 -0.94 7.66
C GLY A 28 7.74 -1.08 7.13
N PRO A 29 7.17 -2.30 7.18
CA PRO A 29 5.80 -2.54 6.75
C PRO A 29 4.83 -1.56 7.40
N SER A 30 3.99 -0.91 6.61
CA SER A 30 2.96 0.02 7.09
C SER A 30 1.56 -0.46 6.71
N ASN A 31 0.55 0.13 7.34
CA ASN A 31 -0.85 -0.12 7.01
C ASN A 31 -1.24 0.67 5.77
N LEU A 32 -1.76 -0.03 4.76
CA LEU A 32 -2.42 0.56 3.61
C LEU A 32 -3.91 0.24 3.66
N GLN A 33 -4.72 1.24 3.92
CA GLN A 33 -6.16 1.15 3.76
C GLN A 33 -6.51 1.49 2.31
N ILE A 34 -7.21 0.59 1.65
CA ILE A 34 -7.68 0.72 0.28
C ILE A 34 -9.19 0.86 0.34
N GLN A 35 -9.73 1.95 -0.20
CA GLN A 35 -11.17 2.19 -0.29
C GLN A 35 -11.58 2.15 -1.76
N LEU A 36 -12.35 1.13 -2.13
CA LEU A 36 -12.96 1.01 -3.45
C LEU A 36 -14.30 1.74 -3.41
N CYS A 37 -14.38 2.92 -4.00
CA CYS A 37 -15.48 3.85 -3.82
C CYS A 37 -16.29 4.07 -5.10
N LYS A 38 -17.60 4.23 -4.91
CA LYS A 38 -18.54 4.66 -5.93
C LYS A 38 -19.34 5.85 -5.40
N LEU A 39 -19.40 6.94 -6.17
CA LEU A 39 -20.26 8.08 -5.82
C LEU A 39 -21.72 7.66 -5.79
N ASN A 40 -22.45 8.17 -4.83
CA ASN A 40 -23.89 7.97 -4.76
C ASN A 40 -24.59 8.76 -5.90
N GLU A 41 -25.79 8.35 -6.26
CA GLU A 41 -26.55 8.97 -7.34
C GLU A 41 -26.72 10.48 -7.10
N GLY A 42 -26.38 11.28 -8.09
CA GLY A 42 -26.47 12.74 -8.05
C GLY A 42 -25.30 13.46 -7.36
N VAL A 43 -24.36 12.74 -6.77
CA VAL A 43 -23.16 13.33 -6.14
C VAL A 43 -22.08 13.53 -7.20
N ALA A 44 -21.53 14.75 -7.26
CA ALA A 44 -20.38 15.07 -8.11
C ALA A 44 -19.06 14.88 -7.35
N MET A 45 -17.98 14.61 -8.07
CA MET A 45 -16.64 14.46 -7.48
C MET A 45 -16.19 15.72 -6.73
N ASP A 46 -16.54 16.93 -7.22
CA ASP A 46 -16.19 18.19 -6.57
C ASP A 46 -16.85 18.33 -5.18
N GLU A 47 -18.06 17.79 -5.00
CA GLU A 47 -18.74 17.76 -3.71
C GLU A 47 -18.03 16.80 -2.74
N TYR A 48 -17.65 15.63 -3.22
CA TYR A 48 -16.86 14.67 -2.46
C TYR A 48 -15.46 15.23 -2.10
N ASP A 49 -14.81 15.92 -3.03
CA ASP A 49 -13.54 16.60 -2.80
C ASP A 49 -13.62 17.67 -1.71
N SER A 50 -14.70 18.46 -1.73
CA SER A 50 -14.95 19.47 -0.69
C SER A 50 -15.11 18.82 0.68
N PHE A 51 -15.82 17.70 0.77
CA PHE A 51 -15.92 16.93 2.01
C PHE A 51 -14.54 16.45 2.50
N VAL A 52 -13.72 15.85 1.63
CA VAL A 52 -12.40 15.34 2.00
C VAL A 52 -11.49 16.48 2.48
N LYS A 53 -11.39 17.57 1.72
CA LYS A 53 -10.49 18.69 2.01
C LYS A 53 -10.95 19.55 3.19
N ASP A 54 -12.24 19.85 3.24
CA ASP A 54 -12.78 20.85 4.18
C ASP A 54 -13.29 20.25 5.48
N GLU A 55 -13.65 18.97 5.50
CA GLU A 55 -14.20 18.33 6.68
C GLU A 55 -13.32 17.19 7.19
N TYR A 56 -12.96 16.21 6.35
CA TYR A 56 -12.17 15.07 6.80
C TYR A 56 -10.76 15.47 7.24
N PHE A 57 -10.00 16.21 6.43
CA PHE A 57 -8.65 16.62 6.83
C PHE A 57 -8.63 17.55 8.03
N LYS A 58 -9.62 18.45 8.17
CA LYS A 58 -9.74 19.28 9.38
C LYS A 58 -10.04 18.45 10.64
N TRP A 59 -10.90 17.44 10.49
CA TRP A 59 -11.18 16.49 11.57
C TRP A 59 -9.95 15.65 11.91
N ALA A 60 -9.28 15.09 10.92
CA ALA A 60 -8.08 14.29 11.07
C ALA A 60 -7.00 15.07 11.84
N LYS A 61 -6.68 16.28 11.39
CA LYS A 61 -5.73 17.19 12.07
C LYS A 61 -6.11 17.48 13.53
N LYS A 62 -7.39 17.75 13.79
CA LYS A 62 -7.89 18.04 15.15
C LYS A 62 -7.81 16.83 16.08
N ASN A 63 -7.79 15.64 15.53
CA ASN A 63 -7.78 14.37 16.27
C ASN A 63 -6.42 13.66 16.23
N ASP A 64 -5.36 14.33 15.78
CA ASP A 64 -4.01 13.77 15.62
C ASP A 64 -4.04 12.46 14.80
N VAL A 65 -4.78 12.46 13.69
CA VAL A 65 -4.83 11.37 12.72
C VAL A 65 -3.94 11.79 11.55
N GLU A 66 -2.70 11.36 11.60
CA GLU A 66 -1.73 11.58 10.53
C GLU A 66 -1.78 10.43 9.55
N VAL A 67 -2.09 10.74 8.30
CA VAL A 67 -2.25 9.76 7.22
C VAL A 67 -1.82 10.36 5.89
N PHE A 68 -0.99 9.64 5.15
CA PHE A 68 -0.84 9.88 3.71
C PHE A 68 -2.16 9.53 3.03
N PHE A 69 -2.63 10.38 2.14
CA PHE A 69 -3.89 10.19 1.46
C PHE A 69 -3.73 10.47 -0.03
N ALA A 70 -4.00 9.47 -0.85
CA ALA A 70 -4.01 9.61 -2.29
C ALA A 70 -5.32 9.09 -2.88
N ARG A 71 -5.71 9.61 -4.04
CA ARG A 71 -6.83 9.12 -4.83
C ARG A 71 -6.34 8.64 -6.18
N GLN A 72 -6.87 7.50 -6.59
CA GLN A 72 -6.58 6.90 -7.88
C GLN A 72 -7.85 6.77 -8.72
N THR A 73 -7.74 7.10 -10.01
CA THR A 73 -8.78 6.88 -11.01
C THR A 73 -8.17 6.10 -12.19
N PRO A 74 -8.95 5.23 -12.88
CA PRO A 74 -8.43 4.47 -14.02
C PRO A 74 -7.85 5.39 -15.11
N LEU A 75 -6.60 5.16 -15.51
CA LEU A 75 -5.95 5.90 -16.60
C LEU A 75 -6.63 5.64 -17.94
N TYR A 76 -7.02 4.39 -18.19
CA TYR A 76 -7.74 3.97 -19.40
C TYR A 76 -9.19 3.64 -19.04
N PRO A 77 -10.08 4.65 -18.97
CA PRO A 77 -11.48 4.41 -18.64
C PRO A 77 -12.11 3.56 -19.72
N GLN A 78 -12.72 2.47 -19.29
CA GLN A 78 -13.37 1.54 -20.22
C GLN A 78 -14.88 1.77 -20.21
N ASN A 79 -15.43 2.19 -21.34
CA ASN A 79 -16.88 2.18 -21.59
C ASN A 79 -17.38 0.76 -21.95
N SER A 80 -16.65 -0.27 -21.55
CA SER A 80 -17.01 -1.65 -21.83
C SER A 80 -17.96 -2.20 -20.78
N PHE A 81 -18.57 -3.34 -21.10
CA PHE A 81 -19.41 -4.11 -20.18
C PHE A 81 -18.62 -4.70 -18.99
N ILE A 82 -17.27 -4.67 -19.03
CA ILE A 82 -16.41 -4.99 -17.89
C ILE A 82 -16.09 -3.68 -17.17
N ARG A 83 -16.94 -3.30 -16.21
CA ARG A 83 -16.68 -2.16 -15.35
C ARG A 83 -15.99 -2.64 -14.07
N ALA A 84 -14.97 -1.91 -13.65
CA ALA A 84 -14.60 -1.91 -12.24
C ALA A 84 -15.84 -1.57 -11.41
N GLY A 85 -16.08 -2.28 -10.32
CA GLY A 85 -17.24 -2.04 -9.45
C GLY A 85 -17.16 -0.72 -8.66
N TYR A 86 -16.20 0.17 -9.00
CA TYR A 86 -15.89 1.44 -8.33
C TYR A 86 -15.61 2.55 -9.35
N ASP A 87 -15.79 3.79 -8.94
CA ASP A 87 -15.47 4.98 -9.74
C ASP A 87 -14.03 5.47 -9.46
N PHE A 88 -13.56 5.30 -8.21
CA PHE A 88 -12.22 5.68 -7.78
C PHE A 88 -11.76 4.82 -6.60
N VAL A 89 -10.46 4.88 -6.32
CA VAL A 89 -9.82 4.23 -5.18
C VAL A 89 -9.17 5.30 -4.30
N GLU A 90 -9.36 5.23 -2.99
CA GLU A 90 -8.59 6.03 -2.04
C GLU A 90 -7.61 5.15 -1.28
N LEU A 91 -6.40 5.65 -1.15
CA LEU A 91 -5.32 5.01 -0.42
C LEU A 91 -4.98 5.85 0.80
N LEU A 92 -5.03 5.23 1.97
CA LEU A 92 -4.64 5.84 3.23
C LEU A 92 -3.49 5.02 3.82
N ASN A 93 -2.31 5.63 3.92
CA ASN A 93 -1.14 4.96 4.47
C ASN A 93 -0.69 5.61 5.78
N THR A 94 -0.44 4.78 6.78
CA THR A 94 0.10 5.16 8.09
C THR A 94 0.57 3.90 8.83
N SER A 95 1.11 4.03 10.04
CA SER A 95 1.41 2.85 10.85
C SER A 95 0.12 2.10 11.25
N HIS A 96 0.20 0.78 11.48
CA HIS A 96 -0.95 -0.01 11.92
C HIS A 96 -1.58 0.53 13.23
N ILE A 97 -0.77 1.00 14.15
CA ILE A 97 -1.24 1.55 15.43
C ILE A 97 -1.98 2.87 15.22
N ASN A 98 -1.45 3.75 14.37
CA ASN A 98 -2.12 5.02 14.05
C ASN A 98 -3.42 4.81 13.28
N ALA A 99 -3.46 3.85 12.36
CA ALA A 99 -4.70 3.45 11.70
C ALA A 99 -5.77 3.02 12.72
N GLY A 100 -5.41 2.15 13.67
CA GLY A 100 -6.33 1.72 14.75
C GLY A 100 -6.83 2.90 15.59
N LYS A 101 -5.93 3.78 16.04
CA LYS A 101 -6.31 4.99 16.77
C LYS A 101 -7.23 5.92 15.96
N GLY A 102 -6.98 6.05 14.66
CA GLY A 102 -7.83 6.82 13.76
C GLY A 102 -9.25 6.24 13.69
N TRP A 103 -9.38 4.93 13.52
CA TRP A 103 -10.66 4.24 13.51
C TRP A 103 -11.40 4.32 14.84
N ASP A 104 -10.71 4.19 15.99
CA ASP A 104 -11.32 4.37 17.32
C ASP A 104 -11.94 5.77 17.46
N LYS A 105 -11.23 6.81 17.00
CA LYS A 105 -11.75 8.20 17.03
C LYS A 105 -12.90 8.39 16.04
N TRP A 106 -12.80 7.80 14.84
CA TRP A 106 -13.85 7.86 13.81
C TRP A 106 -15.16 7.25 14.29
N LEU A 107 -15.12 6.06 14.88
CA LEU A 107 -16.29 5.32 15.34
C LEU A 107 -16.75 5.77 16.74
N GLY A 108 -15.83 6.12 17.64
CA GLY A 108 -16.10 6.36 19.06
C GLY A 108 -16.49 7.80 19.40
N THR A 109 -16.21 8.79 18.54
CA THR A 109 -16.52 10.18 18.82
C THR A 109 -17.76 10.67 18.09
N LYS A 110 -18.53 11.58 18.71
CA LYS A 110 -19.70 12.21 18.06
C LYS A 110 -19.32 12.93 16.76
N SER A 111 -18.13 13.52 16.70
CA SER A 111 -17.65 14.21 15.49
C SER A 111 -17.30 13.23 14.38
N GLY A 112 -16.66 12.10 14.71
CA GLY A 112 -16.34 11.05 13.74
C GLY A 112 -17.60 10.39 13.20
N GLN A 113 -18.56 10.03 14.07
CA GLN A 113 -19.85 9.46 13.66
C GLN A 113 -20.61 10.39 12.71
N LYS A 114 -20.68 11.70 13.03
CA LYS A 114 -21.32 12.69 12.16
C LYS A 114 -20.62 12.80 10.80
N LEU A 115 -19.29 12.70 10.79
CA LEU A 115 -18.51 12.73 9.55
C LEU A 115 -18.74 11.46 8.73
N ASN A 116 -18.79 10.30 9.39
CA ASN A 116 -19.12 9.02 8.76
C ASN A 116 -20.53 9.03 8.11
N GLU A 117 -21.53 9.59 8.78
CA GLU A 117 -22.87 9.75 8.22
C GLU A 117 -22.88 10.63 6.95
N LYS A 118 -22.04 11.68 6.92
CA LYS A 118 -21.89 12.52 5.72
C LYS A 118 -21.19 11.77 4.60
N TRP A 119 -20.08 11.10 4.91
CA TRP A 119 -19.34 10.32 3.95
C TRP A 119 -20.21 9.27 3.26
N GLN A 120 -21.01 8.52 4.03
CA GLN A 120 -21.93 7.51 3.48
C GLN A 120 -23.04 8.09 2.60
N LYS A 121 -23.35 9.38 2.72
CA LYS A 121 -24.28 10.07 1.81
C LYS A 121 -23.63 10.46 0.48
N LEU A 122 -22.33 10.61 0.46
CA LEU A 122 -21.57 11.02 -0.73
C LEU A 122 -21.09 9.84 -1.56
N ALA A 123 -20.63 8.78 -0.90
CA ALA A 123 -20.10 7.60 -1.59
C ALA A 123 -20.40 6.32 -0.81
N SER A 124 -20.41 5.22 -1.56
CA SER A 124 -20.41 3.86 -1.04
C SER A 124 -19.02 3.27 -1.27
N CYS A 125 -18.30 2.96 -0.19
CA CYS A 125 -16.93 2.48 -0.27
C CYS A 125 -16.77 1.12 0.43
N ALA A 126 -16.08 0.19 -0.24
CA ALA A 126 -15.59 -1.03 0.39
C ALA A 126 -14.19 -0.78 0.96
N VAL A 127 -14.07 -0.83 2.28
CA VAL A 127 -12.78 -0.62 2.97
C VAL A 127 -12.04 -1.94 3.09
N LYS A 128 -10.79 -1.95 2.64
CA LYS A 128 -9.87 -3.08 2.64
C LYS A 128 -8.58 -2.67 3.37
N ILE A 129 -8.01 -3.55 4.16
CA ILE A 129 -6.75 -3.30 4.87
C ILE A 129 -5.67 -4.24 4.36
N SER A 130 -4.51 -3.68 4.07
CA SER A 130 -3.33 -4.39 3.61
C SER A 130 -2.10 -3.98 4.41
N ALA A 131 -1.03 -4.78 4.32
CA ALA A 131 0.30 -4.31 4.64
C ALA A 131 0.99 -3.88 3.34
N VAL A 132 1.66 -2.74 3.34
CA VAL A 132 2.52 -2.31 2.23
C VAL A 132 3.97 -2.35 2.67
N VAL A 133 4.82 -2.91 1.82
CA VAL A 133 6.27 -3.03 2.02
C VAL A 133 6.97 -2.36 0.84
N PRO A 134 7.64 -1.23 1.06
CA PRO A 134 8.43 -0.58 0.02
C PRO A 134 9.63 -1.46 -0.37
N ASN A 135 9.92 -1.55 -1.67
CA ASN A 135 11.13 -2.20 -2.19
C ASN A 135 12.11 -1.18 -2.77
N TYR A 136 11.60 -0.15 -3.46
CA TYR A 136 12.37 0.93 -4.05
C TYR A 136 11.62 2.25 -3.93
N LEU A 137 12.29 3.31 -3.46
CA LEU A 137 11.70 4.65 -3.33
C LEU A 137 12.72 5.72 -3.74
N ASN A 138 12.37 6.52 -4.72
CA ASN A 138 13.03 7.80 -4.96
C ASN A 138 12.29 8.87 -4.14
N GLU A 139 12.67 9.02 -2.88
CA GLU A 139 11.99 9.92 -1.92
C GLU A 139 11.88 11.35 -2.44
N LYS A 140 12.93 11.86 -3.08
CA LYS A 140 12.92 13.21 -3.63
C LYS A 140 11.87 13.37 -4.72
N ALA A 141 11.84 12.47 -5.70
CA ALA A 141 10.85 12.52 -6.76
C ALA A 141 9.44 12.34 -6.23
N LEU A 142 9.24 11.44 -5.26
CA LEU A 142 7.95 11.22 -4.62
C LEU A 142 7.46 12.43 -3.81
N ALA A 143 8.35 13.20 -3.19
CA ALA A 143 8.00 14.40 -2.44
C ALA A 143 7.64 15.59 -3.35
N GLU A 144 8.31 15.71 -4.50
CA GLU A 144 8.12 16.79 -5.45
C GLU A 144 6.87 16.61 -6.34
N ASP A 145 6.45 15.34 -6.56
CA ASP A 145 5.36 15.00 -7.47
C ASP A 145 4.11 14.54 -6.73
N LYS A 146 2.97 15.18 -6.99
CA LYS A 146 1.67 14.89 -6.40
C LYS A 146 0.64 14.33 -7.41
N ASP A 147 0.94 14.37 -8.69
CA ASP A 147 0.11 13.86 -9.77
C ASP A 147 0.90 12.75 -10.50
N ARG A 148 0.62 11.47 -10.19
CA ARG A 148 1.44 10.31 -10.58
C ARG A 148 0.66 9.32 -11.42
N ILE A 149 1.39 8.44 -12.06
CA ILE A 149 0.84 7.23 -12.66
C ILE A 149 1.25 6.04 -11.79
N VAL A 150 0.29 5.20 -11.47
CA VAL A 150 0.52 4.02 -10.62
C VAL A 150 0.02 2.78 -11.35
N SER A 151 0.83 1.73 -11.40
CA SER A 151 0.36 0.42 -11.84
C SER A 151 0.13 -0.52 -10.66
N TRP A 152 -0.90 -1.36 -10.81
CA TRP A 152 -1.19 -2.47 -9.92
C TRP A 152 -1.09 -3.76 -10.70
N ASN A 153 -0.29 -4.71 -10.19
CA ASN A 153 -0.16 -6.04 -10.78
C ASN A 153 -0.33 -7.10 -9.70
N TRP A 154 -1.46 -7.79 -9.72
CA TRP A 154 -1.74 -8.87 -8.78
C TRP A 154 -1.01 -10.14 -9.16
N CYS A 155 -0.40 -10.78 -8.17
CA CYS A 155 0.41 -11.98 -8.34
C CYS A 155 0.02 -13.05 -7.31
N SER A 156 0.12 -14.31 -7.74
CA SER A 156 0.00 -15.48 -6.86
C SER A 156 1.32 -16.22 -6.79
N LEU A 157 1.75 -16.60 -5.59
CA LEU A 157 2.97 -17.37 -5.39
C LEU A 157 2.90 -18.70 -6.15
N ASN A 158 3.99 -19.09 -6.77
CA ASN A 158 4.11 -20.40 -7.38
C ASN A 158 4.21 -21.49 -6.32
N GLU A 159 3.78 -22.71 -6.66
CA GLU A 159 3.82 -23.83 -5.73
C GLU A 159 5.24 -24.08 -5.21
N GLY A 160 5.40 -24.15 -3.89
CA GLY A 160 6.67 -24.38 -3.22
C GLY A 160 7.54 -23.15 -2.99
N VAL A 161 7.15 -21.97 -3.47
CA VAL A 161 7.85 -20.70 -3.21
C VAL A 161 7.40 -20.14 -1.87
N SER A 162 8.34 -19.81 -1.00
CA SER A 162 8.06 -19.14 0.27
C SER A 162 8.04 -17.60 0.13
N TYR A 163 7.47 -16.92 1.13
CA TYR A 163 7.57 -15.46 1.18
C TYR A 163 9.03 -14.99 1.39
N GLU A 164 9.86 -15.79 2.04
CA GLU A 164 11.29 -15.52 2.23
C GLU A 164 12.02 -15.52 0.88
N ASP A 165 11.80 -16.53 0.04
CA ASP A 165 12.38 -16.58 -1.33
C ASP A 165 11.95 -15.39 -2.17
N LEU A 166 10.68 -14.99 -2.05
CA LEU A 166 10.12 -13.83 -2.74
C LEU A 166 10.79 -12.53 -2.28
N LEU A 167 10.99 -12.35 -0.98
CA LEU A 167 11.62 -11.15 -0.42
C LEU A 167 13.09 -11.02 -0.86
N GLU A 168 13.83 -12.14 -0.94
CA GLU A 168 15.21 -12.15 -1.45
C GLU A 168 15.27 -11.74 -2.93
N GLU A 169 14.36 -12.24 -3.76
CA GLU A 169 14.28 -11.83 -5.17
C GLU A 169 13.89 -10.37 -5.31
N HIS A 170 12.96 -9.87 -4.48
CA HIS A 170 12.55 -8.47 -4.51
C HIS A 170 13.69 -7.54 -4.08
N ALA A 171 14.50 -7.91 -3.07
CA ALA A 171 15.66 -7.14 -2.66
C ALA A 171 16.71 -7.04 -3.78
N LYS A 172 16.95 -8.13 -4.52
CA LYS A 172 17.83 -8.14 -5.69
C LYS A 172 17.32 -7.19 -6.77
N ARG A 173 16.02 -7.25 -7.12
CA ARG A 173 15.41 -6.36 -8.12
C ARG A 173 15.40 -4.91 -7.69
N ALA A 174 15.22 -4.64 -6.39
CA ALA A 174 15.32 -3.29 -5.84
C ALA A 174 16.71 -2.69 -6.07
N SER A 175 17.78 -3.46 -5.82
CA SER A 175 19.16 -3.02 -6.10
C SER A 175 19.39 -2.74 -7.59
N GLU A 176 18.80 -3.53 -8.50
CA GLU A 176 18.86 -3.25 -9.94
C GLU A 176 18.15 -1.94 -10.31
N LEU A 177 17.05 -1.60 -9.64
CA LEU A 177 16.30 -0.36 -9.85
C LEU A 177 17.04 0.87 -9.29
N GLU A 178 17.83 0.72 -8.22
CA GLU A 178 18.70 1.80 -7.73
C GLU A 178 19.74 2.21 -8.80
N GLU A 179 20.27 1.26 -9.55
CA GLU A 179 21.23 1.50 -10.63
C GLU A 179 20.54 2.01 -11.91
N ASN A 180 19.36 1.47 -12.24
CA ASN A 180 18.58 1.80 -13.43
C ASN A 180 17.08 1.78 -13.14
N PRO A 181 16.47 2.90 -12.76
CA PRO A 181 15.07 2.97 -12.35
C PRO A 181 14.05 2.76 -13.48
N ARG A 182 14.46 2.77 -14.75
CA ARG A 182 13.57 2.47 -15.90
C ARG A 182 12.26 3.30 -15.91
N GLY A 183 12.34 4.55 -15.47
CA GLY A 183 11.18 5.43 -15.36
C GLY A 183 10.40 5.33 -14.05
N LEU A 184 10.70 4.37 -13.14
CA LEU A 184 10.05 4.26 -11.85
C LEU A 184 10.59 5.30 -10.86
N ILE A 185 9.69 5.80 -10.01
CA ILE A 185 10.05 6.59 -8.82
C ILE A 185 9.67 5.87 -7.51
N GLY A 186 8.95 4.76 -7.59
CA GLY A 186 8.63 3.92 -6.46
C GLY A 186 8.16 2.53 -6.87
N TRP A 187 8.45 1.56 -6.01
CA TRP A 187 7.94 0.20 -6.11
C TRP A 187 7.72 -0.39 -4.72
N ALA A 188 6.55 -0.96 -4.50
CA ALA A 188 6.17 -1.58 -3.24
C ALA A 188 5.35 -2.86 -3.49
N ASN A 189 5.29 -3.73 -2.48
CA ASN A 189 4.37 -4.85 -2.44
C ASN A 189 3.23 -4.57 -1.47
N VAL A 190 2.03 -4.97 -1.86
CA VAL A 190 0.81 -4.89 -1.04
C VAL A 190 0.35 -6.31 -0.72
N TYR A 191 0.29 -6.63 0.56
CA TYR A 191 -0.14 -7.93 1.06
C TYR A 191 -1.55 -7.83 1.65
N PRO A 192 -2.54 -8.57 1.11
CA PRO A 192 -3.91 -8.60 1.60
C PRO A 192 -3.99 -8.96 3.09
N ARG A 193 -4.89 -8.27 3.82
CA ARG A 193 -5.16 -8.51 5.24
C ARG A 193 -6.67 -8.53 5.48
N ILE A 194 -7.20 -7.58 6.23
CA ILE A 194 -8.59 -7.57 6.69
C ILE A 194 -9.53 -7.15 5.55
N GLY A 195 -10.59 -7.91 5.35
CA GLY A 195 -11.62 -7.65 4.34
C GLY A 195 -11.17 -7.87 2.89
N MET A 196 -10.11 -8.66 2.69
CA MET A 196 -9.53 -8.94 1.38
C MET A 196 -9.55 -10.44 1.00
N GLU A 197 -10.54 -11.16 1.47
CA GLU A 197 -10.70 -12.62 1.23
C GLU A 197 -10.83 -12.94 -0.27
N GLU A 198 -11.32 -11.97 -1.06
CA GLU A 198 -11.47 -12.08 -2.52
C GLU A 198 -10.39 -11.27 -3.28
N ALA A 199 -9.21 -11.10 -2.68
CA ALA A 199 -8.09 -10.47 -3.41
C ALA A 199 -7.73 -11.31 -4.65
N PRO A 200 -7.40 -10.67 -5.78
CA PRO A 200 -7.08 -11.40 -7.01
C PRO A 200 -5.82 -12.27 -6.95
N GLY A 201 -4.99 -12.10 -5.92
CA GLY A 201 -3.76 -12.85 -5.71
C GLY A 201 -3.26 -12.75 -4.27
N ASP A 202 -2.12 -13.37 -3.99
CA ASP A 202 -1.50 -13.39 -2.67
C ASP A 202 -0.87 -12.04 -2.30
N PHE A 203 -0.46 -11.26 -3.32
CA PHE A 203 0.06 -9.91 -3.17
C PHE A 203 -0.11 -9.11 -4.46
N ALA A 204 0.10 -7.80 -4.39
CA ALA A 204 0.18 -6.97 -5.57
C ALA A 204 1.49 -6.17 -5.60
N HIS A 205 2.09 -6.03 -6.78
CA HIS A 205 3.06 -4.97 -7.02
C HIS A 205 2.34 -3.64 -7.23
N ILE A 206 2.85 -2.60 -6.60
CA ILE A 206 2.54 -1.21 -6.95
C ILE A 206 3.82 -0.60 -7.51
N ALA A 207 3.78 -0.12 -8.76
CA ALA A 207 4.85 0.65 -9.35
C ALA A 207 4.37 2.08 -9.60
N VAL A 208 5.20 3.07 -9.25
CA VAL A 208 4.88 4.49 -9.31
C VAL A 208 5.78 5.17 -10.34
N TYR A 209 5.18 5.95 -11.23
CA TYR A 209 5.84 6.70 -12.29
C TYR A 209 5.44 8.18 -12.19
N PRO A 210 6.33 9.13 -12.54
CA PRO A 210 5.98 10.55 -12.50
C PRO A 210 4.91 10.91 -13.54
N ASP A 211 4.88 10.21 -14.68
CA ASP A 211 3.98 10.50 -15.78
C ASP A 211 3.75 9.27 -16.68
N VAL A 212 2.88 9.43 -17.68
CA VAL A 212 2.55 8.36 -18.64
C VAL A 212 3.75 8.02 -19.53
N GLU A 213 4.59 8.99 -19.89
CA GLU A 213 5.78 8.75 -20.71
C GLU A 213 6.75 7.82 -19.97
N SER A 214 7.03 8.09 -18.70
CA SER A 214 7.86 7.24 -17.84
C SER A 214 7.31 5.83 -17.69
N ALA A 215 5.99 5.69 -17.55
CA ALA A 215 5.34 4.38 -17.55
C ALA A 215 5.51 3.64 -18.89
N GLN A 216 5.50 4.35 -20.02
CA GLN A 216 5.75 3.76 -21.33
C GLN A 216 7.23 3.42 -21.57
N ILE A 217 8.19 4.12 -20.94
CA ILE A 217 9.61 3.74 -20.94
C ILE A 217 9.77 2.35 -20.33
N TYR A 218 9.10 2.07 -19.22
CA TYR A 218 9.10 0.74 -18.60
C TYR A 218 8.51 -0.31 -19.56
N GLN A 219 7.40 -0.03 -20.24
CA GLN A 219 6.79 -0.94 -21.21
C GLN A 219 7.71 -1.16 -22.44
N GLN A 220 8.44 -0.13 -22.87
CA GLN A 220 9.44 -0.25 -23.94
C GLN A 220 10.59 -1.17 -23.53
N ASP A 221 11.12 -1.00 -22.30
CA ASP A 221 12.16 -1.89 -21.74
C ASP A 221 11.70 -3.36 -21.75
N GLN A 222 10.44 -3.61 -21.37
CA GLN A 222 9.87 -4.96 -21.45
C GLN A 222 9.88 -5.48 -22.90
N SER A 223 9.54 -4.64 -23.88
CA SER A 223 9.52 -5.01 -25.29
C SER A 223 10.93 -5.26 -25.85
N ASP A 224 11.93 -4.52 -25.39
CA ASP A 224 13.33 -4.57 -25.84
C ASP A 224 14.14 -5.71 -25.19
N GLY A 225 13.50 -6.58 -24.44
CA GLY A 225 14.14 -7.79 -23.86
C GLY A 225 13.89 -8.00 -22.38
N GLY A 226 13.36 -7.00 -21.67
CA GLY A 226 13.00 -7.09 -20.25
C GLY A 226 11.94 -8.17 -19.97
N TRP A 227 11.13 -8.53 -21.00
CA TRP A 227 10.18 -9.64 -20.92
C TRP A 227 10.81 -10.96 -20.48
N LYS A 228 12.14 -11.15 -20.69
CA LYS A 228 12.85 -12.36 -20.26
C LYS A 228 12.94 -12.42 -18.73
N SER A 229 13.27 -11.30 -18.09
CA SER A 229 13.28 -11.18 -16.62
C SER A 229 11.88 -11.33 -16.03
N TYR A 230 10.86 -10.75 -16.70
CA TYR A 230 9.46 -10.91 -16.29
C TYR A 230 9.00 -12.38 -16.40
N ARG A 231 9.33 -13.06 -17.49
CA ARG A 231 9.05 -14.49 -17.68
C ARG A 231 9.75 -15.33 -16.59
N ASP A 232 11.04 -15.08 -16.35
CA ASP A 232 11.81 -15.78 -15.33
C ASP A 232 11.19 -15.63 -13.94
N TYR A 233 10.73 -14.42 -13.61
CA TYR A 233 10.00 -14.15 -12.39
C TYR A 233 8.69 -14.95 -12.32
N ASN A 234 7.90 -14.96 -13.39
CA ASN A 234 6.64 -15.69 -13.43
C ASN A 234 6.82 -17.21 -13.37
N GLU A 235 7.90 -17.73 -13.93
CA GLU A 235 8.20 -19.17 -13.90
C GLU A 235 8.73 -19.63 -12.54
N ASN A 236 9.50 -18.80 -11.83
CA ASN A 236 10.24 -19.22 -10.64
C ASN A 236 9.68 -18.70 -9.30
N PHE A 237 8.93 -17.60 -9.29
CA PHE A 237 8.50 -16.95 -8.03
C PHE A 237 7.00 -16.75 -7.92
N ALA A 238 6.38 -15.99 -8.82
CA ALA A 238 4.97 -15.68 -8.73
C ALA A 238 4.36 -15.38 -10.10
N SER A 239 3.20 -15.94 -10.36
CA SER A 239 2.42 -15.70 -11.57
C SER A 239 1.61 -14.41 -11.43
N CYS A 240 1.86 -13.44 -12.30
CA CYS A 240 1.23 -12.12 -12.27
C CYS A 240 0.23 -11.92 -13.39
N MET A 241 -0.87 -11.19 -13.10
CA MET A 241 -2.01 -11.02 -14.02
C MET A 241 -1.78 -9.95 -15.10
N GLY A 242 -0.79 -9.06 -14.91
CA GLY A 242 -0.55 -7.89 -15.76
C GLY A 242 -0.96 -6.58 -15.09
N ASP A 243 -0.50 -5.46 -15.66
CA ASP A 243 -0.62 -4.14 -15.07
C ASP A 243 -1.96 -3.46 -15.34
N GLY A 244 -2.60 -2.97 -14.29
CA GLY A 244 -3.70 -2.01 -14.37
C GLY A 244 -3.20 -0.61 -14.00
N PHE A 245 -3.31 0.37 -14.91
CA PHE A 245 -2.81 1.73 -14.72
C PHE A 245 -3.86 2.68 -14.15
N MET A 246 -3.44 3.49 -13.19
CA MET A 246 -4.25 4.50 -12.49
C MET A 246 -3.57 5.85 -12.55
N ILE A 247 -4.35 6.92 -12.64
CA ILE A 247 -3.91 8.28 -12.36
C ILE A 247 -4.04 8.46 -10.85
N GLU A 248 -2.93 8.76 -10.18
CA GLU A 248 -2.91 9.04 -8.74
C GLU A 248 -2.74 10.53 -8.48
N LYS A 249 -3.51 11.04 -7.54
CA LYS A 249 -3.38 12.38 -6.98
C LYS A 249 -3.17 12.30 -5.47
N VAL A 250 -2.04 12.82 -5.01
CA VAL A 250 -1.75 12.95 -3.57
C VAL A 250 -2.54 14.14 -3.03
N LEU A 251 -3.44 13.88 -2.09
CA LEU A 251 -4.33 14.88 -1.48
C LEU A 251 -3.83 15.35 -0.12
N ASN A 252 -3.08 14.51 0.59
CA ASN A 252 -2.43 14.84 1.85
C ASN A 252 -1.15 14.01 2.03
N ASP A 253 -0.07 14.70 2.35
CA ASP A 253 1.20 14.08 2.74
C ASP A 253 1.63 14.70 4.07
N PRO A 254 1.65 13.93 5.18
CA PRO A 254 2.01 14.47 6.49
C PRO A 254 3.49 14.86 6.61
N ASN A 255 4.33 14.44 5.65
CA ASN A 255 5.77 14.74 5.64
C ASN A 255 6.12 15.96 4.78
N ASN A 256 5.12 16.59 4.11
CA ASN A 256 5.29 17.76 3.23
C ASN A 256 4.37 18.92 3.58
#